data_5053b62f4c389b5607affbe338327a72
#
_entry.id   5053b62f4c389b5607affbe338327a72
#
_cell.length_a   1.000
_cell.length_b   1.000
_cell.length_c   1.000
_cell.angle_alpha   90.00
_cell.angle_beta   90.00
_cell.angle_gamma   90.00
#
_symmetry.space_group_name_H-M   'P 1'
#
loop_
_entity.id
_entity.type
_entity.pdbx_description
1 polymer ?
#
loop_
_entity_poly.entity_id
_entity_poly.type
_entity_poly.pdbx_seq_one_letter_code
_entity_poly.pdbx_strand_id
1 'polypeptide(L)'
;AGFDEKLIEPKDMFNKLEKKINCGGRTISEYDEDLSQNLSVEEILINSGNIGSVKIGQKLGVDKIKDFLNKIGILGDIKFDITEIGTPIPFNWGKCKLLTVSFGHGITTTLLQLAKGYAIISNGGFNITPTLVKNYDIKLEKGRRVLNRDVSLKINQILRRVVTEGTASLADVKGYNVGGKTGTALIVENGKYTKKKINTFASIFPTNEPEYVLIIMLEDTKLSKDYVYKYRNKPGSFVGTPFNTAGWTSVEVAAKIIEKIGPILATKY
;
A
#
# COMPACT_ATOMS: atom_id res chain seq x y z
N ALA A 1 0.12 1.93 12.40
CA ALA A 1 0.45 1.45 13.76
C ALA A 1 1.44 2.39 14.45
N GLY A 2 2.68 2.55 13.97
CA GLY A 2 3.73 3.30 14.66
C GLY A 2 3.35 4.73 15.06
N PHE A 3 2.68 5.46 14.19
CA PHE A 3 2.15 6.79 14.50
C PHE A 3 0.99 6.75 15.50
N ASP A 4 0.09 5.75 15.38
CA ASP A 4 -1.07 5.59 16.27
C ASP A 4 -0.63 5.28 17.72
N GLU A 5 0.44 4.49 17.84
CA GLU A 5 1.09 4.15 19.11
C GLU A 5 2.06 5.25 19.62
N LYS A 6 2.22 6.34 18.88
CA LYS A 6 3.18 7.44 19.18
C LYS A 6 4.62 6.97 19.41
N LEU A 7 5.02 5.88 18.74
CA LEU A 7 6.37 5.31 18.84
C LEU A 7 7.35 5.92 17.83
N ILE A 8 6.82 6.51 16.79
CA ILE A 8 7.58 7.15 15.70
C ILE A 8 6.82 8.34 15.15
N GLU A 9 7.56 9.27 14.59
CA GLU A 9 7.08 10.43 13.84
C GLU A 9 7.65 10.41 12.40
N PRO A 10 7.01 11.11 11.43
CA PRO A 10 7.45 11.06 10.02
C PRO A 10 8.92 11.41 9.80
N LYS A 11 9.46 12.34 10.59
CA LYS A 11 10.84 12.84 10.47
C LYS A 11 11.85 12.08 11.33
N ASP A 12 11.43 11.11 12.13
CA ASP A 12 12.36 10.30 12.91
C ASP A 12 13.32 9.54 12.00
N MET A 13 14.60 9.61 12.31
CA MET A 13 15.66 9.03 11.49
C MET A 13 16.05 7.62 11.95
N PHE A 14 16.17 6.75 10.97
CA PHE A 14 16.86 5.47 11.10
C PHE A 14 18.21 5.60 10.39
N ASN A 15 19.27 5.54 11.17
CA ASN A 15 20.63 5.68 10.66
C ASN A 15 21.33 4.32 10.61
N LYS A 16 22.26 4.15 9.67
CA LYS A 16 23.07 2.95 9.50
C LYS A 16 22.22 1.68 9.37
N LEU A 17 21.13 1.76 8.59
CA LEU A 17 20.34 0.59 8.27
C LEU A 17 21.23 -0.48 7.62
N GLU A 18 21.09 -1.72 8.05
CA GLU A 18 21.82 -2.83 7.47
C GLU A 18 21.38 -3.04 6.01
N LYS A 19 22.27 -3.50 5.14
CA LYS A 19 21.90 -3.89 3.76
C LYS A 19 21.08 -5.17 3.71
N LYS A 20 21.22 -6.05 4.71
CA LYS A 20 20.56 -7.36 4.76
C LYS A 20 20.23 -7.75 6.20
N ILE A 21 19.09 -8.37 6.39
CA ILE A 21 18.67 -9.00 7.65
C ILE A 21 18.41 -10.48 7.39
N ASN A 22 19.05 -11.36 8.15
CA ASN A 22 18.81 -12.80 8.04
C ASN A 22 17.87 -13.30 9.12
N CYS A 23 16.88 -14.11 8.74
CA CYS A 23 15.97 -14.77 9.66
C CYS A 23 15.48 -16.11 9.11
N GLY A 24 15.66 -17.18 9.87
CA GLY A 24 15.15 -18.51 9.52
C GLY A 24 15.68 -19.04 8.18
N GLY A 25 16.96 -18.80 7.86
CA GLY A 25 17.58 -19.21 6.60
C GLY A 25 17.16 -18.37 5.38
N ARG A 26 16.43 -17.28 5.59
CA ARG A 26 16.03 -16.33 4.53
C ARG A 26 16.69 -14.99 4.75
N THR A 27 17.04 -14.32 3.65
CA THR A 27 17.60 -12.97 3.67
C THR A 27 16.57 -11.96 3.22
N ILE A 28 16.38 -10.91 4.00
CA ILE A 28 15.61 -9.71 3.64
C ILE A 28 16.62 -8.66 3.21
N SER A 29 16.40 -8.05 2.04
CA SER A 29 17.23 -6.96 1.51
C SER A 29 16.33 -5.89 0.89
N GLU A 30 16.90 -4.75 0.58
CA GLU A 30 16.21 -3.75 -0.23
C GLU A 30 16.02 -4.25 -1.68
N TYR A 31 15.00 -3.73 -2.35
CA TYR A 31 14.84 -3.94 -3.78
C TYR A 31 15.78 -3.03 -4.58
N ASP A 32 15.93 -1.79 -4.12
CA ASP A 32 16.88 -0.82 -4.66
C ASP A 32 18.17 -0.90 -3.83
N GLU A 33 19.23 -1.43 -4.42
CA GLU A 33 20.52 -1.60 -3.75
C GLU A 33 21.22 -0.27 -3.43
N ASP A 34 20.84 0.81 -4.10
CA ASP A 34 21.37 2.16 -3.94
C ASP A 34 20.58 2.98 -2.89
N LEU A 35 19.52 2.40 -2.31
CA LEU A 35 18.74 3.08 -1.28
C LEU A 35 19.64 3.46 -0.08
N SER A 36 19.50 4.71 0.37
CA SER A 36 20.29 5.21 1.51
C SER A 36 20.10 4.36 2.76
N GLN A 37 21.18 4.19 3.51
CA GLN A 37 21.14 3.55 4.84
C GLN A 37 20.70 4.53 5.95
N ASN A 38 20.49 5.80 5.61
CA ASN A 38 19.97 6.81 6.54
C ASN A 38 18.66 7.36 5.96
N LEU A 39 17.54 6.99 6.54
CA LEU A 39 16.22 7.33 6.06
C LEU A 39 15.34 7.77 7.23
N SER A 40 14.54 8.80 7.01
CA SER A 40 13.41 9.09 7.88
C SER A 40 12.29 8.07 7.71
N VAL A 41 11.37 7.99 8.67
CA VAL A 41 10.20 7.11 8.61
C VAL A 41 9.39 7.35 7.34
N GLU A 42 9.18 8.61 6.94
CA GLU A 42 8.45 8.93 5.72
C GLU A 42 9.21 8.49 4.45
N GLU A 43 10.54 8.67 4.40
CA GLU A 43 11.37 8.23 3.27
C GLU A 43 11.39 6.71 3.13
N ILE A 44 11.37 5.95 4.25
CA ILE A 44 11.20 4.50 4.24
C ILE A 44 9.90 4.13 3.51
N LEU A 45 8.79 4.84 3.76
CA LEU A 45 7.51 4.57 3.12
C LEU A 45 7.50 5.03 1.66
N ILE A 46 8.04 6.21 1.36
CA ILE A 46 8.11 6.82 0.02
C ILE A 46 8.91 5.92 -0.94
N ASN A 47 10.06 5.45 -0.49
CA ASN A 47 10.96 4.61 -1.28
C ASN A 47 10.66 3.11 -1.15
N SER A 48 9.67 2.73 -0.34
CA SER A 48 9.33 1.32 -0.10
C SER A 48 10.48 0.50 0.51
N GLY A 49 11.23 1.10 1.46
CA GLY A 49 12.37 0.47 2.11
C GLY A 49 11.95 -0.74 2.97
N ASN A 50 12.49 -1.91 2.65
CA ASN A 50 12.20 -3.15 3.37
C ASN A 50 12.84 -3.17 4.75
N ILE A 51 14.14 -2.85 4.82
CA ILE A 51 14.92 -2.91 6.07
C ILE A 51 14.40 -1.88 7.07
N GLY A 52 14.13 -0.66 6.60
CA GLY A 52 13.54 0.38 7.43
C GLY A 52 12.17 -0.04 7.98
N SER A 53 11.32 -0.65 7.15
CA SER A 53 10.02 -1.20 7.58
C SER A 53 10.17 -2.30 8.62
N VAL A 54 11.17 -3.18 8.47
CA VAL A 54 11.49 -4.20 9.48
C VAL A 54 11.88 -3.55 10.81
N LYS A 55 12.71 -2.51 10.80
CA LYS A 55 13.11 -1.81 12.03
C LYS A 55 11.91 -1.15 12.74
N ILE A 56 11.00 -0.55 11.97
CA ILE A 56 9.74 -0.02 12.51
C ILE A 56 8.91 -1.14 13.13
N GLY A 57 8.78 -2.28 12.43
CA GLY A 57 8.03 -3.43 12.94
C GLY A 57 8.65 -4.02 14.21
N GLN A 58 9.96 -4.11 14.30
CA GLN A 58 10.67 -4.55 15.51
C GLN A 58 10.43 -3.62 16.70
N LYS A 59 10.36 -2.31 16.46
CA LYS A 59 10.04 -1.32 17.49
C LYS A 59 8.59 -1.43 17.98
N LEU A 60 7.65 -1.83 17.09
CA LEU A 60 6.24 -2.05 17.44
C LEU A 60 6.01 -3.36 18.19
N GLY A 61 6.61 -4.43 17.75
CA GLY A 61 6.35 -5.78 18.24
C GLY A 61 5.13 -6.44 17.59
N VAL A 62 4.99 -7.75 17.81
CA VAL A 62 3.95 -8.59 17.19
C VAL A 62 2.55 -8.15 17.58
N ASP A 63 2.32 -7.95 18.87
CA ASP A 63 0.96 -7.71 19.39
C ASP A 63 0.37 -6.43 18.84
N LYS A 64 1.13 -5.33 18.85
CA LYS A 64 0.68 -4.04 18.30
C LYS A 64 0.41 -4.08 16.80
N ILE A 65 1.24 -4.79 16.03
CA ILE A 65 1.01 -4.97 14.58
C ILE A 65 -0.24 -5.80 14.35
N LYS A 66 -0.40 -6.90 15.07
CA LYS A 66 -1.58 -7.77 14.97
C LYS A 66 -2.86 -7.03 15.32
N ASP A 67 -2.86 -6.29 16.42
CA ASP A 67 -4.01 -5.50 16.86
C ASP A 67 -4.36 -4.41 15.85
N PHE A 68 -3.35 -3.74 15.30
CA PHE A 68 -3.55 -2.73 14.28
C PHE A 68 -4.16 -3.33 13.00
N LEU A 69 -3.64 -4.45 12.50
CA LEU A 69 -4.16 -5.11 11.31
C LEU A 69 -5.61 -5.59 11.50
N ASN A 70 -5.96 -6.07 12.71
CA ASN A 70 -7.34 -6.38 13.07
C ASN A 70 -8.23 -5.12 13.09
N LYS A 71 -7.76 -4.03 13.70
CA LYS A 71 -8.47 -2.75 13.76
C LYS A 71 -8.88 -2.23 12.38
N ILE A 72 -7.99 -2.33 11.40
CA ILE A 72 -8.25 -1.84 10.03
C ILE A 72 -8.88 -2.90 9.11
N GLY A 73 -9.18 -4.10 9.64
CA GLY A 73 -9.90 -5.17 8.93
C GLY A 73 -9.08 -5.95 7.91
N ILE A 74 -7.76 -5.98 8.04
CA ILE A 74 -6.87 -6.77 7.16
C ILE A 74 -6.85 -8.25 7.56
N LEU A 75 -6.99 -8.54 8.86
CA LEU A 75 -7.08 -9.90 9.38
C LEU A 75 -8.53 -10.24 9.73
N GLY A 76 -8.88 -11.51 9.59
CA GLY A 76 -10.23 -12.00 9.91
C GLY A 76 -11.26 -11.76 8.81
N ASP A 77 -12.52 -12.02 9.13
CA ASP A 77 -13.60 -11.92 8.16
C ASP A 77 -14.10 -10.49 8.00
N ILE A 78 -14.60 -10.18 6.82
CA ILE A 78 -15.26 -8.92 6.51
C ILE A 78 -16.75 -9.16 6.31
N LYS A 79 -17.60 -8.34 6.92
CA LYS A 79 -19.03 -8.33 6.63
C LYS A 79 -19.27 -7.60 5.31
N PHE A 80 -19.98 -8.23 4.41
CA PHE A 80 -20.34 -7.70 3.11
C PHE A 80 -21.70 -8.24 2.66
N ASP A 81 -22.32 -7.62 1.65
CA ASP A 81 -23.68 -7.96 1.23
C ASP A 81 -23.80 -9.27 0.47
N ILE A 82 -22.67 -9.80 -0.02
CA ILE A 82 -22.61 -11.09 -0.69
C ILE A 82 -21.71 -12.04 0.09
N THR A 83 -21.93 -13.34 -0.05
CA THR A 83 -21.17 -14.38 0.65
C THR A 83 -19.93 -14.84 -0.08
N GLU A 84 -19.85 -14.60 -1.39
CA GLU A 84 -18.74 -14.95 -2.27
C GLU A 84 -17.57 -13.99 -2.13
N ILE A 85 -17.08 -13.82 -0.92
CA ILE A 85 -15.90 -13.04 -0.60
C ILE A 85 -14.75 -13.97 -0.21
N GLY A 86 -13.55 -13.68 -0.70
CA GLY A 86 -12.37 -14.40 -0.27
C GLY A 86 -12.06 -14.16 1.20
N THR A 87 -11.44 -15.14 1.84
CA THR A 87 -10.92 -15.00 3.21
C THR A 87 -9.39 -15.04 3.20
N PRO A 88 -8.72 -14.26 4.07
CA PRO A 88 -7.27 -14.35 4.21
C PRO A 88 -6.85 -15.75 4.64
N ILE A 89 -5.74 -16.22 4.09
CA ILE A 89 -5.16 -17.49 4.53
C ILE A 89 -4.56 -17.29 5.92
N PRO A 90 -4.99 -18.06 6.94
CA PRO A 90 -4.43 -17.98 8.27
C PRO A 90 -2.93 -18.30 8.29
N PHE A 91 -2.18 -17.65 9.15
CA PHE A 91 -0.77 -17.90 9.34
C PHE A 91 -0.37 -17.79 10.82
N ASN A 92 0.75 -18.43 11.17
CA ASN A 92 1.29 -18.36 12.51
C ASN A 92 2.31 -17.21 12.64
N TRP A 93 2.25 -16.49 13.75
CA TRP A 93 3.21 -15.43 14.12
C TRP A 93 4.52 -16.03 14.66
N GLY A 94 5.21 -16.82 13.82
CA GLY A 94 6.52 -17.39 14.16
C GLY A 94 7.64 -16.35 14.15
N LYS A 95 8.85 -16.78 14.54
CA LYS A 95 10.02 -15.94 14.79
C LYS A 95 10.34 -14.89 13.72
N CYS A 96 10.17 -15.20 12.43
CA CYS A 96 10.48 -14.29 11.32
C CYS A 96 9.27 -13.59 10.74
N LYS A 97 8.06 -13.92 11.18
CA LYS A 97 6.82 -13.39 10.61
C LYS A 97 6.68 -11.89 10.82
N LEU A 98 7.03 -11.40 12.01
CA LEU A 98 7.05 -9.96 12.29
C LEU A 98 7.87 -9.20 11.24
N LEU A 99 9.07 -9.69 10.93
CA LEU A 99 9.98 -9.01 9.99
C LEU A 99 9.35 -8.95 8.59
N THR A 100 8.80 -10.08 8.11
CA THR A 100 8.19 -10.13 6.77
C THR A 100 6.89 -9.33 6.67
N VAL A 101 6.02 -9.42 7.66
CA VAL A 101 4.76 -8.66 7.70
C VAL A 101 5.00 -7.14 7.75
N SER A 102 6.10 -6.70 8.36
CA SER A 102 6.45 -5.28 8.49
C SER A 102 6.61 -4.56 7.15
N PHE A 103 7.00 -5.26 6.08
CA PHE A 103 7.05 -4.71 4.72
C PHE A 103 6.01 -5.34 3.77
N GLY A 104 4.96 -5.99 4.34
CA GLY A 104 3.83 -6.51 3.58
C GLY A 104 4.04 -7.88 2.94
N HIS A 105 5.01 -8.69 3.41
CA HIS A 105 5.30 -10.00 2.86
C HIS A 105 4.84 -11.14 3.78
N GLY A 106 4.37 -12.25 3.18
CA GLY A 106 3.93 -13.43 3.95
C GLY A 106 2.61 -13.24 4.71
N ILE A 107 1.82 -12.27 4.32
CA ILE A 107 0.45 -12.02 4.74
C ILE A 107 -0.45 -12.04 3.51
N THR A 108 -1.64 -12.61 3.64
CA THR A 108 -2.66 -12.57 2.59
C THR A 108 -3.83 -11.71 3.04
N THR A 109 -4.46 -11.05 2.09
CA THR A 109 -5.68 -10.27 2.29
C THR A 109 -6.49 -10.26 1.00
N THR A 110 -7.76 -9.91 1.06
CA THR A 110 -8.59 -9.72 -0.12
C THR A 110 -8.51 -8.27 -0.59
N LEU A 111 -8.84 -8.01 -1.87
CA LEU A 111 -8.91 -6.63 -2.38
C LEU A 111 -9.92 -5.79 -1.62
N LEU A 112 -11.04 -6.38 -1.18
CA LEU A 112 -12.06 -5.70 -0.39
C LEU A 112 -11.54 -5.30 1.00
N GLN A 113 -10.81 -6.19 1.68
CA GLN A 113 -10.17 -5.88 2.97
C GLN A 113 -9.10 -4.79 2.81
N LEU A 114 -8.31 -4.87 1.74
CA LEU A 114 -7.31 -3.85 1.45
C LEU A 114 -7.98 -2.49 1.21
N ALA A 115 -9.04 -2.44 0.41
CA ALA A 115 -9.81 -1.23 0.16
C ALA A 115 -10.43 -0.66 1.45
N LYS A 116 -11.01 -1.52 2.30
CA LYS A 116 -11.52 -1.13 3.62
C LYS A 116 -10.41 -0.54 4.50
N GLY A 117 -9.25 -1.20 4.57
CA GLY A 117 -8.10 -0.73 5.35
C GLY A 117 -7.63 0.66 4.89
N TYR A 118 -7.52 0.87 3.58
CA TYR A 118 -7.17 2.18 3.02
C TYR A 118 -8.24 3.24 3.29
N ALA A 119 -9.53 2.89 3.17
CA ALA A 119 -10.60 3.80 3.50
C ALA A 119 -10.56 4.23 4.97
N ILE A 120 -10.33 3.30 5.91
CA ILE A 120 -10.19 3.62 7.35
C ILE A 120 -8.98 4.53 7.60
N ILE A 121 -7.84 4.21 6.99
CA ILE A 121 -6.60 5.00 7.16
C ILE A 121 -6.80 6.42 6.62
N SER A 122 -7.53 6.59 5.52
CA SER A 122 -7.61 7.88 4.84
C SER A 122 -8.77 8.77 5.31
N ASN A 123 -9.87 8.22 5.85
CA ASN A 123 -11.09 8.96 6.17
C ASN A 123 -11.10 9.64 7.57
N GLY A 124 -9.94 9.77 8.19
CA GLY A 124 -9.82 10.28 9.56
C GLY A 124 -9.90 9.18 10.62
N GLY A 125 -9.75 7.92 10.24
CA GLY A 125 -9.69 6.76 11.13
C GLY A 125 -11.04 6.17 11.52
N PHE A 126 -12.10 6.44 10.77
CA PHE A 126 -13.41 5.86 11.03
C PHE A 126 -13.54 4.47 10.42
N ASN A 127 -13.99 3.50 11.21
CA ASN A 127 -14.34 2.18 10.69
C ASN A 127 -15.54 2.29 9.76
N ILE A 128 -15.50 1.54 8.67
CA ILE A 128 -16.58 1.45 7.68
C ILE A 128 -17.00 0.00 7.48
N THR A 129 -18.26 -0.21 7.18
CA THR A 129 -18.78 -1.48 6.67
C THR A 129 -19.02 -1.31 5.17
N PRO A 130 -18.29 -2.02 4.32
CA PRO A 130 -18.53 -1.94 2.89
C PRO A 130 -19.91 -2.51 2.54
N THR A 131 -20.56 -1.92 1.54
CA THR A 131 -21.88 -2.35 1.03
C THR A 131 -22.02 -2.06 -0.46
N LEU A 132 -22.74 -2.89 -1.18
CA LEU A 132 -23.18 -2.67 -2.57
C LEU A 132 -24.54 -1.97 -2.65
N VAL A 133 -25.26 -1.94 -1.52
CA VAL A 133 -26.59 -1.36 -1.47
C VAL A 133 -26.49 0.16 -1.37
N LYS A 134 -27.03 0.86 -2.37
CA LYS A 134 -27.13 2.31 -2.33
C LYS A 134 -28.25 2.71 -1.38
N ASN A 135 -27.88 3.36 -0.29
CA ASN A 135 -28.84 3.81 0.69
C ASN A 135 -28.99 5.34 0.60
N TYR A 136 -30.18 5.80 0.23
CA TYR A 136 -30.48 7.23 0.06
C TYR A 136 -30.82 7.93 1.39
N ASP A 137 -31.27 7.15 2.40
CA ASP A 137 -31.84 7.69 3.64
C ASP A 137 -30.92 7.57 4.85
N ILE A 138 -29.84 6.84 4.75
CA ILE A 138 -28.89 6.76 5.85
C ILE A 138 -27.89 7.91 5.71
N LYS A 139 -28.00 8.93 6.58
CA LYS A 139 -26.80 9.65 7.02
C LYS A 139 -25.81 8.56 7.41
N LEU A 140 -24.75 8.39 6.61
CA LEU A 140 -23.68 7.43 6.89
C LEU A 140 -23.26 7.68 8.34
N GLU A 141 -23.78 6.88 9.27
CA GLU A 141 -23.30 6.91 10.65
C GLU A 141 -21.81 6.61 10.54
N LYS A 142 -21.00 7.66 10.77
CA LYS A 142 -19.56 7.47 10.86
C LYS A 142 -19.36 6.41 11.93
N GLY A 143 -18.90 5.25 11.53
CA GLY A 143 -18.60 4.17 12.44
C GLY A 143 -17.66 4.62 13.56
N ARG A 144 -17.42 3.78 14.55
CA ARG A 144 -16.48 4.09 15.64
C ARG A 144 -15.11 4.48 15.06
N ARG A 145 -14.53 5.58 15.53
CA ARG A 145 -13.15 5.92 15.20
C ARG A 145 -12.19 4.89 15.79
N VAL A 146 -11.38 4.26 14.94
CA VAL A 146 -10.40 3.22 15.31
C VAL A 146 -8.95 3.70 15.18
N LEU A 147 -8.70 4.81 14.48
CA LEU A 147 -7.39 5.46 14.37
C LEU A 147 -7.51 6.94 14.72
N ASN A 148 -6.43 7.51 15.19
CA ASN A 148 -6.35 8.96 15.45
C ASN A 148 -6.44 9.73 14.13
N ARG A 149 -7.18 10.85 14.11
CA ARG A 149 -7.30 11.73 12.95
C ARG A 149 -5.94 12.22 12.44
N ASP A 150 -5.06 12.61 13.36
CA ASP A 150 -3.73 13.12 13.00
C ASP A 150 -2.87 12.06 12.30
N VAL A 151 -3.04 10.79 12.66
CA VAL A 151 -2.39 9.65 11.97
C VAL A 151 -2.89 9.56 10.54
N SER A 152 -4.20 9.68 10.31
CA SER A 152 -4.79 9.70 8.98
C SER A 152 -4.23 10.83 8.11
N LEU A 153 -4.16 12.05 8.66
CA LEU A 153 -3.61 13.21 7.94
C LEU A 153 -2.12 13.00 7.58
N LYS A 154 -1.30 12.55 8.52
CA LYS A 154 0.12 12.26 8.29
C LYS A 154 0.29 11.22 7.19
N ILE A 155 -0.47 10.13 7.23
CA ILE A 155 -0.38 9.06 6.23
C ILE A 155 -0.84 9.54 4.85
N ASN A 156 -1.94 10.31 4.75
CA ASN A 156 -2.41 10.84 3.48
C ASN A 156 -1.34 11.73 2.81
N GLN A 157 -0.65 12.56 3.59
CA GLN A 157 0.47 13.38 3.10
C GLN A 157 1.63 12.51 2.59
N ILE A 158 2.00 11.45 3.33
CA ILE A 158 3.07 10.55 2.93
C ILE A 158 2.66 9.75 1.67
N LEU A 159 1.42 9.26 1.59
CA LEU A 159 0.91 8.57 0.41
C LEU A 159 0.91 9.47 -0.83
N ARG A 160 0.64 10.78 -0.66
CA ARG A 160 0.81 11.76 -1.74
C ARG A 160 2.27 11.84 -2.19
N ARG A 161 3.21 11.88 -1.27
CA ARG A 161 4.65 11.93 -1.57
C ARG A 161 5.16 10.64 -2.23
N VAL A 162 4.59 9.48 -1.95
CA VAL A 162 4.88 8.24 -2.71
C VAL A 162 4.60 8.44 -4.21
N VAL A 163 3.58 9.22 -4.57
CA VAL A 163 3.24 9.55 -5.95
C VAL A 163 4.10 10.68 -6.49
N THR A 164 4.34 11.75 -5.73
CA THR A 164 5.10 12.91 -6.22
C THR A 164 6.61 12.68 -6.25
N GLU A 165 7.16 11.84 -5.37
CA GLU A 165 8.60 11.69 -5.15
C GLU A 165 9.07 10.23 -5.22
N GLY A 166 8.16 9.26 -5.03
CA GLY A 166 8.50 7.86 -4.81
C GLY A 166 8.13 6.90 -5.94
N THR A 167 7.80 5.67 -5.54
CA THR A 167 7.63 4.51 -6.43
C THR A 167 6.37 4.52 -7.29
N ALA A 168 5.41 5.44 -7.03
CA ALA A 168 4.14 5.50 -7.75
C ALA A 168 4.02 6.72 -8.68
N SER A 169 5.13 7.20 -9.22
CA SER A 169 5.19 8.46 -9.97
C SER A 169 4.30 8.52 -11.21
N LEU A 170 3.98 7.39 -11.84
CA LEU A 170 3.07 7.34 -13.00
C LEU A 170 1.60 7.62 -12.63
N ALA A 171 1.25 7.59 -11.33
CA ALA A 171 -0.10 7.94 -10.86
C ALA A 171 -0.28 9.42 -10.55
N ASP A 172 0.67 10.30 -10.89
CA ASP A 172 0.55 11.73 -10.68
C ASP A 172 -0.39 12.38 -11.72
N VAL A 173 -1.65 12.06 -11.62
CA VAL A 173 -2.72 12.56 -12.51
C VAL A 173 -3.07 13.98 -12.09
N LYS A 174 -2.85 14.94 -12.99
CA LYS A 174 -3.06 16.36 -12.73
C LYS A 174 -4.53 16.63 -12.33
N GLY A 175 -4.70 17.33 -11.22
CA GLY A 175 -6.03 17.76 -10.73
C GLY A 175 -6.68 16.79 -9.73
N TYR A 176 -6.16 15.56 -9.56
CA TYR A 176 -6.81 14.55 -8.71
C TYR A 176 -6.10 14.29 -7.40
N ASN A 177 -4.93 14.89 -7.15
CA ASN A 177 -4.17 14.72 -5.90
C ASN A 177 -4.07 13.25 -5.45
N VAL A 178 -3.69 12.37 -6.38
CA VAL A 178 -3.60 10.93 -6.11
C VAL A 178 -2.47 10.65 -5.11
N GLY A 179 -2.77 9.86 -4.10
CA GLY A 179 -1.79 9.26 -3.20
C GLY A 179 -1.94 7.74 -3.19
N GLY A 180 -0.89 7.02 -2.83
CA GLY A 180 -1.01 5.56 -2.78
C GLY A 180 0.29 4.85 -2.46
N LYS A 181 0.24 3.51 -2.46
CA LYS A 181 1.39 2.66 -2.18
C LYS A 181 1.45 1.48 -3.14
N THR A 182 2.63 1.26 -3.67
CA THR A 182 2.97 0.12 -4.51
C THR A 182 3.27 -1.12 -3.68
N GLY A 183 2.89 -2.28 -4.22
CA GLY A 183 3.29 -3.58 -3.71
C GLY A 183 3.66 -4.51 -4.87
N THR A 184 4.82 -5.16 -4.77
CA THR A 184 5.25 -6.19 -5.73
C THR A 184 5.64 -7.43 -4.96
N ALA A 185 4.95 -8.53 -5.19
CA ALA A 185 5.20 -9.81 -4.52
C ALA A 185 5.42 -10.93 -5.54
N LEU A 186 6.21 -11.93 -5.17
CA LEU A 186 6.34 -13.17 -5.93
C LEU A 186 5.18 -14.10 -5.60
N ILE A 187 4.65 -14.78 -6.60
CA ILE A 187 3.60 -15.79 -6.43
C ILE A 187 4.22 -17.07 -5.86
N VAL A 188 3.54 -17.64 -4.88
CA VAL A 188 3.92 -18.94 -4.29
C VAL A 188 3.03 -20.03 -4.90
N GLU A 189 3.62 -21.00 -5.58
CA GLU A 189 2.95 -22.19 -6.11
C GLU A 189 3.58 -23.42 -5.45
N ASN A 190 2.76 -24.30 -4.89
CA ASN A 190 3.23 -25.52 -4.21
C ASN A 190 4.32 -25.26 -3.13
N GLY A 191 4.16 -24.19 -2.37
CA GLY A 191 5.10 -23.81 -1.29
C GLY A 191 6.42 -23.20 -1.74
N LYS A 192 6.61 -22.96 -3.04
CA LYS A 192 7.84 -22.36 -3.62
C LYS A 192 7.54 -21.05 -4.32
N TYR A 193 8.46 -20.09 -4.21
CA TYR A 193 8.36 -18.85 -4.99
C TYR A 193 8.60 -19.13 -6.48
N THR A 194 7.71 -18.58 -7.30
CA THR A 194 7.83 -18.58 -8.76
C THR A 194 8.50 -17.30 -9.26
N LYS A 195 8.74 -17.19 -10.57
CA LYS A 195 9.15 -15.92 -11.21
C LYS A 195 7.97 -15.00 -11.49
N LYS A 196 6.74 -15.49 -11.34
CA LYS A 196 5.52 -14.70 -11.55
C LYS A 196 5.35 -13.69 -10.43
N LYS A 197 4.77 -12.53 -10.75
CA LYS A 197 4.58 -11.45 -9.79
C LYS A 197 3.13 -11.03 -9.69
N ILE A 198 2.74 -10.62 -8.50
CA ILE A 198 1.53 -9.83 -8.24
C ILE A 198 2.00 -8.39 -8.04
N ASN A 199 1.49 -7.51 -8.88
CA ASN A 199 1.73 -6.08 -8.83
C ASN A 199 0.45 -5.39 -8.35
N THR A 200 0.52 -4.71 -7.21
CA THR A 200 -0.64 -4.04 -6.60
C THR A 200 -0.34 -2.56 -6.42
N PHE A 201 -1.31 -1.73 -6.73
CA PHE A 201 -1.32 -0.33 -6.35
C PHE A 201 -2.61 -0.02 -5.59
N ALA A 202 -2.47 0.41 -4.35
CA ALA A 202 -3.56 0.87 -3.52
C ALA A 202 -3.50 2.38 -3.44
N SER A 203 -4.53 3.06 -3.93
CA SER A 203 -4.57 4.52 -4.04
C SER A 203 -5.81 5.12 -3.41
N ILE A 204 -5.67 6.39 -3.03
CA ILE A 204 -6.73 7.26 -2.54
C ILE A 204 -6.70 8.56 -3.35
N PHE A 205 -7.85 9.15 -3.56
CA PHE A 205 -7.92 10.48 -4.20
C PHE A 205 -9.25 11.19 -3.90
N PRO A 206 -9.21 12.55 -3.78
CA PRO A 206 -8.01 13.35 -3.57
C PRO A 206 -7.43 13.16 -2.16
N THR A 207 -6.11 13.27 -1.97
CA THR A 207 -5.45 13.01 -0.66
C THR A 207 -5.75 14.04 0.42
N ASN A 208 -6.09 15.26 0.03
CA ASN A 208 -6.47 16.34 0.96
C ASN A 208 -7.89 16.14 1.53
N GLU A 209 -8.78 15.49 0.77
CA GLU A 209 -10.15 15.18 1.15
C GLU A 209 -10.54 13.83 0.53
N PRO A 210 -10.08 12.71 1.11
CA PRO A 210 -10.23 11.40 0.49
C PRO A 210 -11.68 10.94 0.35
N GLU A 211 -12.09 10.72 -0.88
CA GLU A 211 -13.43 10.23 -1.22
C GLU A 211 -13.39 8.86 -1.87
N TYR A 212 -12.31 8.57 -2.60
CA TYR A 212 -12.20 7.35 -3.37
C TYR A 212 -10.99 6.54 -2.97
N VAL A 213 -11.18 5.22 -2.93
CA VAL A 213 -10.11 4.22 -2.87
C VAL A 213 -10.15 3.42 -4.16
N LEU A 214 -9.02 3.32 -4.85
CA LEU A 214 -8.86 2.49 -6.04
C LEU A 214 -7.73 1.50 -5.83
N ILE A 215 -8.05 0.21 -5.91
CA ILE A 215 -7.07 -0.87 -5.81
C ILE A 215 -6.94 -1.53 -7.19
N ILE A 216 -5.72 -1.55 -7.71
CA ILE A 216 -5.38 -2.28 -8.94
C ILE A 216 -4.44 -3.41 -8.57
N MET A 217 -4.81 -4.62 -8.90
CA MET A 217 -3.97 -5.81 -8.76
C MET A 217 -3.84 -6.48 -10.12
N LEU A 218 -2.61 -6.73 -10.52
CA LEU A 218 -2.26 -7.42 -11.77
C LEU A 218 -1.41 -8.64 -11.44
N GLU A 219 -1.82 -9.80 -11.93
CA GLU A 219 -1.11 -11.06 -11.75
C GLU A 219 -0.38 -11.45 -13.02
N ASP A 220 0.86 -11.92 -12.89
CA ASP A 220 1.74 -12.43 -13.96
C ASP A 220 1.77 -11.52 -15.20
N THR A 221 1.94 -10.23 -14.99
CA THR A 221 1.97 -9.21 -16.05
C THR A 221 3.02 -9.53 -17.10
N LYS A 222 2.61 -9.49 -18.37
CA LYS A 222 3.51 -9.57 -19.51
C LYS A 222 3.80 -8.15 -20.01
N LEU A 223 5.07 -7.80 -20.10
CA LEU A 223 5.49 -6.50 -20.61
C LEU A 223 5.68 -6.56 -22.13
N SER A 224 5.15 -5.54 -22.84
CA SER A 224 5.35 -5.41 -24.27
C SER A 224 6.76 -4.90 -24.59
N LYS A 225 7.41 -5.46 -25.62
CA LYS A 225 8.68 -4.94 -26.13
C LYS A 225 8.53 -3.60 -26.84
N ASP A 226 7.32 -3.29 -27.28
CA ASP A 226 7.00 -2.06 -28.02
C ASP A 226 6.45 -0.96 -27.08
N TYR A 227 6.47 -1.18 -25.75
CA TYR A 227 5.96 -0.23 -24.80
C TYR A 227 6.85 1.01 -24.76
N VAL A 228 6.23 2.19 -24.90
CA VAL A 228 6.93 3.49 -24.81
C VAL A 228 6.72 4.07 -23.42
N TYR A 229 7.80 4.32 -22.71
CA TYR A 229 7.76 4.83 -21.33
C TYR A 229 8.72 6.01 -21.11
N LYS A 230 8.48 6.77 -20.04
CA LYS A 230 9.29 7.92 -19.63
C LYS A 230 9.66 7.78 -18.15
N TYR A 231 10.91 8.01 -17.84
CA TYR A 231 11.33 8.19 -16.45
C TYR A 231 11.07 9.63 -16.01
N ARG A 232 10.72 9.83 -14.76
CA ARG A 232 10.55 11.16 -14.18
C ARG A 232 11.86 11.97 -14.20
N ASN A 233 12.96 11.32 -13.88
CA ASN A 233 14.28 11.91 -13.66
C ASN A 233 15.25 11.76 -14.84
N LYS A 234 14.77 11.25 -15.97
CA LYS A 234 15.57 11.11 -17.20
C LYS A 234 14.81 11.71 -18.37
N PRO A 235 15.44 12.59 -19.16
CA PRO A 235 14.80 13.14 -20.36
C PRO A 235 14.61 12.08 -21.42
N GLY A 236 13.61 12.27 -22.30
CA GLY A 236 13.36 11.42 -23.45
C GLY A 236 12.31 10.33 -23.19
N SER A 237 11.99 9.62 -24.28
CA SER A 237 11.11 8.43 -24.28
C SER A 237 11.94 7.21 -24.61
N PHE A 238 11.63 6.10 -23.97
CA PHE A 238 12.32 4.83 -24.11
C PHE A 238 11.34 3.77 -24.62
N VAL A 239 11.82 2.87 -25.46
CA VAL A 239 11.05 1.75 -26.00
C VAL A 239 11.59 0.46 -25.42
N GLY A 240 10.71 -0.44 -25.03
CA GLY A 240 11.06 -1.75 -24.51
C GLY A 240 10.30 -2.12 -23.25
N THR A 241 10.78 -3.17 -22.59
CA THR A 241 10.17 -3.65 -21.34
C THR A 241 10.79 -2.95 -20.14
N PRO A 242 10.05 -2.06 -19.47
CA PRO A 242 10.49 -1.54 -18.18
C PRO A 242 10.46 -2.66 -17.14
N PHE A 243 10.79 -2.33 -15.89
CA PHE A 243 10.75 -3.33 -14.81
C PHE A 243 9.34 -3.87 -14.58
N ASN A 244 9.19 -5.21 -14.44
CA ASN A 244 7.93 -5.81 -14.00
C ASN A 244 7.73 -5.58 -12.50
N THR A 245 7.32 -4.38 -12.16
CA THR A 245 6.98 -3.95 -10.79
C THR A 245 5.69 -3.13 -10.82
N ALA A 246 5.07 -2.98 -9.67
CA ALA A 246 3.82 -2.22 -9.54
C ALA A 246 3.93 -0.78 -10.06
N GLY A 247 5.09 -0.14 -9.88
CA GLY A 247 5.35 1.23 -10.38
C GLY A 247 5.24 1.38 -11.89
N TRP A 248 5.44 0.32 -12.64
CA TRP A 248 5.41 0.28 -14.12
C TRP A 248 4.18 -0.44 -14.69
N THR A 249 3.33 -1.01 -13.85
CA THR A 249 2.18 -1.81 -14.27
C THR A 249 0.89 -1.31 -13.62
N SER A 250 0.56 -1.73 -12.41
CA SER A 250 -0.69 -1.37 -11.71
C SER A 250 -0.83 0.14 -11.46
N VAL A 251 0.28 0.85 -11.27
CA VAL A 251 0.27 2.32 -11.10
C VAL A 251 -0.17 3.01 -12.38
N GLU A 252 0.35 2.61 -13.54
CA GLU A 252 -0.05 3.18 -14.83
C GLU A 252 -1.52 2.89 -15.16
N VAL A 253 -1.98 1.66 -14.89
CA VAL A 253 -3.39 1.30 -15.08
C VAL A 253 -4.30 2.16 -14.20
N ALA A 254 -3.93 2.37 -12.94
CA ALA A 254 -4.68 3.24 -12.03
C ALA A 254 -4.74 4.68 -12.55
N ALA A 255 -3.61 5.23 -13.04
CA ALA A 255 -3.57 6.56 -13.64
C ALA A 255 -4.56 6.69 -14.79
N LYS A 256 -4.51 5.77 -15.75
CA LYS A 256 -5.42 5.74 -16.92
C LYS A 256 -6.90 5.62 -16.51
N ILE A 257 -7.19 4.84 -15.47
CA ILE A 257 -8.56 4.75 -14.93
C ILE A 257 -8.97 6.09 -14.35
N ILE A 258 -8.15 6.70 -13.47
CA ILE A 258 -8.46 7.98 -12.83
C ILE A 258 -8.65 9.08 -13.87
N GLU A 259 -7.81 9.16 -14.90
CA GLU A 259 -7.97 10.10 -16.02
C GLU A 259 -9.32 9.96 -16.73
N LYS A 260 -9.81 8.73 -16.89
CA LYS A 260 -11.08 8.44 -17.57
C LYS A 260 -12.30 8.69 -16.69
N ILE A 261 -12.27 8.22 -15.44
CA ILE A 261 -13.46 8.30 -14.55
C ILE A 261 -13.49 9.59 -13.73
N GLY A 262 -12.34 10.22 -13.51
CA GLY A 262 -12.23 11.41 -12.68
C GLY A 262 -13.17 12.54 -13.06
N PRO A 263 -13.30 12.92 -14.35
CA PRO A 263 -14.28 13.94 -14.77
C PRO A 263 -15.73 13.57 -14.41
N ILE A 264 -16.08 12.27 -14.50
CA ILE A 264 -17.43 11.78 -14.16
C ILE A 264 -17.65 11.84 -12.64
N LEU A 265 -16.63 11.50 -11.86
CA LEU A 265 -16.72 11.55 -10.40
C LEU A 265 -16.81 12.99 -9.90
N ALA A 266 -16.07 13.92 -10.49
CA ALA A 266 -16.09 15.34 -10.13
C ALA A 266 -17.45 16.04 -10.39
N THR A 267 -18.30 15.47 -11.25
CA THR A 267 -19.64 16.02 -11.52
C THR A 267 -20.71 15.56 -10.52
N LYS A 268 -20.37 14.68 -9.59
CA LYS A 268 -21.32 14.12 -8.61
C LYS A 268 -21.39 14.90 -7.30
N TYR A 269 -20.54 15.91 -7.13
CA TYR A 269 -20.47 16.75 -5.93
C TYR A 269 -20.52 18.23 -6.23
#